data_93cb2b9e7096164b02b8cc85c1b825b5
#
_entry.id   93cb2b9e7096164b02b8cc85c1b825b5
#
_cell.length_a   1.000
_cell.length_b   1.000
_cell.length_c   1.000
_cell.angle_alpha   90.00
_cell.angle_beta   90.00
_cell.angle_gamma   90.00
#
_symmetry.space_group_name_H-M   'P 1'
#
loop_
_entity.id
_entity.type
_entity.pdbx_description
1 polymer ?
#
loop_
_entity_poly.entity_id
_entity_poly.type
_entity_poly.pdbx_seq_one_letter_code
_entity_poly.pdbx_strand_id
1 'polypeptide(L)'
;MIPALRYNLLCVDDNKPEAMAAYKGEQIDDNMLHQMQKLVAHLELSERNEFNPMQFCFAFKEFDGAPTNTAEQKDAQEFLNLIFDRLENGLKETSRKHLVNGVFGGKLCSQMVCTECGKVKNRSEDYLNLTLPVKGVKSIEESLAKQVEGEIISDYQCDGCNRKVDLSKRTLIASTPNVLIVHL
;
A
#
# COMPACT_ATOMS: atom_id res chain seq x y z
N MET A 1 -8.58 -14.66 -2.16
CA MET A 1 -7.78 -13.64 -2.91
C MET A 1 -8.71 -12.51 -3.34
N ILE A 2 -8.25 -11.24 -3.34
CA ILE A 2 -9.05 -10.06 -3.72
C ILE A 2 -9.38 -10.13 -5.23
N PRO A 3 -10.67 -10.24 -5.63
CA PRO A 3 -11.02 -10.49 -7.04
C PRO A 3 -10.54 -9.40 -7.99
N ALA A 4 -10.65 -8.13 -7.60
CA ALA A 4 -10.22 -7.00 -8.43
C ALA A 4 -8.70 -7.02 -8.69
N LEU A 5 -7.88 -7.30 -7.65
CA LEU A 5 -6.44 -7.42 -7.79
C LEU A 5 -6.07 -8.60 -8.70
N ARG A 6 -6.65 -9.77 -8.43
CA ARG A 6 -6.41 -10.99 -9.20
C ARG A 6 -6.71 -10.82 -10.67
N TYR A 7 -7.92 -10.39 -11.00
CA TYR A 7 -8.34 -10.19 -12.40
C TYR A 7 -7.43 -9.22 -13.13
N ASN A 8 -7.14 -8.08 -12.53
CA ASN A 8 -6.33 -7.07 -13.19
C ASN A 8 -4.86 -7.49 -13.33
N LEU A 9 -4.30 -8.27 -12.39
CA LEU A 9 -2.95 -8.82 -12.54
C LEU A 9 -2.87 -9.84 -13.69
N LEU A 10 -3.87 -10.72 -13.83
CA LEU A 10 -3.90 -11.73 -14.89
C LEU A 10 -4.18 -11.12 -16.27
N CYS A 11 -4.82 -9.95 -16.35
CA CYS A 11 -5.15 -9.25 -17.59
C CYS A 11 -4.13 -8.13 -17.94
N VAL A 12 -2.95 -8.13 -17.37
CA VAL A 12 -1.88 -7.22 -17.81
C VAL A 12 -1.32 -7.77 -19.13
N ASP A 13 -1.56 -7.04 -20.21
CA ASP A 13 -0.92 -7.31 -21.48
C ASP A 13 0.50 -6.75 -21.44
N ASP A 14 1.46 -7.58 -21.12
CA ASP A 14 2.87 -7.31 -21.38
C ASP A 14 3.13 -7.51 -22.86
N ASN A 15 2.71 -6.53 -23.68
CA ASN A 15 3.01 -6.49 -25.12
C ASN A 15 4.51 -6.28 -25.42
N LYS A 16 5.40 -6.67 -24.52
CA LYS A 16 6.83 -6.75 -24.79
C LYS A 16 7.14 -8.13 -25.38
N PRO A 17 7.46 -8.20 -26.68
CA PRO A 17 7.85 -9.48 -27.32
C PRO A 17 9.05 -10.15 -26.65
N GLU A 18 9.82 -9.41 -25.85
CA GLU A 18 10.93 -9.91 -25.05
C GLU A 18 10.47 -10.79 -23.86
N ALA A 19 9.31 -10.53 -23.29
CA ALA A 19 8.77 -11.35 -22.19
C ALA A 19 8.39 -12.78 -22.64
N MET A 20 7.96 -12.94 -23.89
CA MET A 20 7.66 -14.26 -24.47
C MET A 20 8.92 -15.02 -24.97
N ALA A 21 10.01 -14.30 -25.28
CA ALA A 21 11.26 -14.91 -25.74
C ALA A 21 12.06 -15.56 -24.60
N ALA A 22 11.91 -15.09 -23.37
CA ALA A 22 12.56 -15.63 -22.17
C ALA A 22 12.04 -17.04 -21.76
N TYR A 23 11.00 -17.54 -22.39
CA TYR A 23 10.42 -18.87 -22.09
C TYR A 23 11.19 -20.05 -22.69
N LYS A 24 12.25 -19.80 -23.47
CA LYS A 24 13.08 -20.84 -24.11
C LYS A 24 14.41 -21.04 -23.39
N GLY A 25 14.39 -21.58 -22.19
CA GLY A 25 15.59 -22.01 -21.51
C GLY A 25 15.54 -21.79 -19.99
N GLU A 26 16.27 -22.57 -19.25
CA GLU A 26 16.39 -22.66 -17.79
C GLU A 26 16.83 -21.37 -17.07
N GLN A 27 16.65 -20.19 -17.64
CA GLN A 27 16.94 -18.94 -16.97
C GLN A 27 15.83 -18.60 -15.96
N ILE A 28 16.22 -18.35 -14.73
CA ILE A 28 15.35 -17.82 -13.69
C ILE A 28 14.80 -16.49 -14.19
N ASP A 29 13.47 -16.42 -14.35
CA ASP A 29 12.78 -15.22 -14.74
C ASP A 29 12.77 -14.23 -13.55
N ASP A 30 13.61 -13.22 -13.64
CA ASP A 30 13.81 -12.19 -12.61
C ASP A 30 12.68 -11.14 -12.60
N ASN A 31 11.66 -11.28 -13.46
CA ASN A 31 10.54 -10.35 -13.49
C ASN A 31 9.54 -10.67 -12.37
N MET A 32 9.55 -9.86 -11.32
CA MET A 32 8.69 -10.03 -10.14
C MET A 32 7.20 -9.98 -10.50
N LEU A 33 6.77 -9.09 -11.40
CA LEU A 33 5.37 -9.01 -11.85
C LEU A 33 4.94 -10.32 -12.54
N HIS A 34 5.77 -10.85 -13.41
CA HIS A 34 5.49 -12.11 -14.10
C HIS A 34 5.45 -13.31 -13.11
N GLN A 35 6.35 -13.36 -12.12
CA GLN A 35 6.30 -14.38 -11.09
C GLN A 35 5.05 -14.24 -10.21
N MET A 36 4.60 -13.02 -9.92
CA MET A 36 3.34 -12.77 -9.22
C MET A 36 2.14 -13.23 -10.05
N GLN A 37 2.13 -12.98 -11.35
CA GLN A 37 1.09 -13.46 -12.27
C GLN A 37 1.05 -14.99 -12.30
N LYS A 38 2.20 -15.66 -12.38
CA LYS A 38 2.29 -17.14 -12.32
C LYS A 38 1.74 -17.69 -11.00
N LEU A 39 2.11 -17.06 -9.86
CA LEU A 39 1.60 -17.45 -8.56
C LEU A 39 0.07 -17.35 -8.52
N VAL A 40 -0.47 -16.20 -8.94
CA VAL A 40 -1.91 -15.93 -8.94
C VAL A 40 -2.65 -16.86 -9.89
N ALA A 41 -2.13 -17.06 -11.08
CA ALA A 41 -2.71 -17.99 -12.06
C ALA A 41 -2.73 -19.42 -11.53
N HIS A 42 -1.65 -19.86 -10.89
CA HIS A 42 -1.58 -21.21 -10.33
C HIS A 42 -2.62 -21.40 -9.21
N LEU A 43 -2.72 -20.43 -8.27
CA LEU A 43 -3.69 -20.49 -7.17
C LEU A 43 -5.14 -20.46 -7.64
N GLU A 44 -5.41 -19.88 -8.81
CA GLU A 44 -6.78 -19.74 -9.34
C GLU A 44 -7.17 -20.85 -10.30
N LEU A 45 -6.26 -21.30 -11.15
CA LEU A 45 -6.57 -22.15 -12.32
C LEU A 45 -6.02 -23.57 -12.16
N SER A 46 -5.12 -23.82 -11.22
CA SER A 46 -4.53 -25.16 -11.04
C SER A 46 -5.40 -26.04 -10.15
N GLU A 47 -5.51 -27.30 -10.49
CA GLU A 47 -6.08 -28.36 -9.64
C GLU A 47 -5.11 -28.88 -8.58
N ARG A 48 -3.86 -28.38 -8.57
CA ARG A 48 -2.85 -28.78 -7.59
C ARG A 48 -3.09 -28.12 -6.24
N ASN A 49 -2.88 -28.86 -5.17
CA ASN A 49 -3.07 -28.38 -3.80
C ASN A 49 -1.90 -27.53 -3.27
N GLU A 50 -0.79 -27.47 -4.01
CA GLU A 50 0.42 -26.77 -3.59
C GLU A 50 1.09 -26.02 -4.74
N PHE A 51 1.78 -24.94 -4.41
CA PHE A 51 2.64 -24.17 -5.30
C PHE A 51 3.95 -23.85 -4.58
N ASN A 52 5.07 -24.08 -5.27
CA ASN A 52 6.38 -23.69 -4.75
C ASN A 52 6.71 -22.25 -5.16
N PRO A 53 6.69 -21.28 -4.21
CA PRO A 53 6.90 -19.88 -4.52
C PRO A 53 8.38 -19.48 -4.68
N MET A 54 9.33 -20.41 -4.70
CA MET A 54 10.76 -20.10 -4.69
C MET A 54 11.19 -19.19 -5.85
N GLN A 55 10.63 -19.38 -7.05
CA GLN A 55 10.95 -18.49 -8.19
C GLN A 55 10.49 -17.06 -7.95
N PHE A 56 9.31 -16.87 -7.33
CA PHE A 56 8.86 -15.56 -6.89
C PHE A 56 9.83 -14.98 -5.85
N CYS A 57 10.26 -15.77 -4.86
CA CYS A 57 11.21 -15.32 -3.84
C CYS A 57 12.57 -14.90 -4.45
N PHE A 58 13.05 -15.58 -5.49
CA PHE A 58 14.26 -15.18 -6.21
C PHE A 58 14.10 -13.92 -7.03
N ALA A 59 12.93 -13.73 -7.67
CA ALA A 59 12.63 -12.53 -8.43
C ALA A 59 12.36 -11.32 -7.53
N PHE A 60 11.92 -11.57 -6.29
CA PHE A 60 11.70 -10.53 -5.30
C PHE A 60 13.05 -10.09 -4.70
N LYS A 61 13.52 -8.91 -5.11
CA LYS A 61 14.81 -8.35 -4.68
C LYS A 61 14.62 -7.42 -3.49
N GLU A 62 15.51 -7.52 -2.53
CA GLU A 62 15.65 -6.55 -1.44
C GLU A 62 16.15 -5.19 -1.97
N PHE A 63 16.31 -4.20 -1.11
CA PHE A 63 16.80 -2.88 -1.49
C PHE A 63 18.23 -2.89 -2.03
N ASP A 64 19.05 -3.85 -1.60
CA ASP A 64 20.42 -4.05 -2.07
C ASP A 64 20.52 -4.85 -3.38
N GLY A 65 19.37 -5.29 -3.92
CA GLY A 65 19.28 -6.09 -5.13
C GLY A 65 19.49 -7.60 -4.93
N ALA A 66 19.76 -8.06 -3.71
CA ALA A 66 19.83 -9.49 -3.40
C ALA A 66 18.43 -10.13 -3.38
N PRO A 67 18.29 -11.42 -3.72
CA PRO A 67 17.06 -12.15 -3.50
C PRO A 67 16.67 -12.16 -2.03
N THR A 68 15.36 -12.13 -1.73
CA THR A 68 14.92 -12.15 -0.34
C THR A 68 15.33 -13.43 0.38
N ASN A 69 15.83 -13.28 1.60
CA ASN A 69 16.19 -14.41 2.45
C ASN A 69 14.95 -15.00 3.11
N THR A 70 14.50 -16.15 2.63
CA THR A 70 13.29 -16.83 3.14
C THR A 70 13.48 -17.46 4.53
N ALA A 71 14.71 -17.52 5.04
CA ALA A 71 15.01 -18.03 6.38
C ALA A 71 14.89 -16.95 7.47
N GLU A 72 14.81 -15.68 7.08
CA GLU A 72 14.66 -14.56 8.00
C GLU A 72 13.19 -14.17 8.17
N GLN A 73 12.80 -13.92 9.42
CA GLN A 73 11.51 -13.36 9.71
C GLN A 73 11.49 -11.86 9.35
N LYS A 74 10.55 -11.46 8.52
CA LYS A 74 10.38 -10.07 8.06
C LYS A 74 9.12 -9.44 8.68
N ASP A 75 9.14 -8.11 8.81
CA ASP A 75 7.93 -7.36 9.16
C ASP A 75 6.92 -7.44 8.00
N ALA A 76 5.69 -7.83 8.32
CA ALA A 76 4.65 -8.05 7.31
C ALA A 76 4.23 -6.75 6.62
N GLN A 77 4.24 -5.61 7.32
CA GLN A 77 3.87 -4.31 6.74
C GLN A 77 4.98 -3.78 5.84
N GLU A 78 6.24 -3.91 6.26
CA GLU A 78 7.39 -3.53 5.42
C GLU A 78 7.40 -4.36 4.13
N PHE A 79 7.20 -5.67 4.26
CA PHE A 79 7.12 -6.56 3.11
C PHE A 79 5.95 -6.22 2.17
N LEU A 80 4.79 -5.91 2.71
CA LEU A 80 3.63 -5.49 1.92
C LEU A 80 3.88 -4.19 1.15
N ASN A 81 4.46 -3.19 1.81
CA ASN A 81 4.81 -1.92 1.17
C ASN A 81 5.82 -2.13 0.04
N LEU A 82 6.80 -3.01 0.25
CA LEU A 82 7.78 -3.34 -0.78
C LEU A 82 7.14 -4.09 -1.98
N ILE A 83 6.18 -5.00 -1.73
CA ILE A 83 5.40 -5.64 -2.79
C ILE A 83 4.64 -4.60 -3.60
N PHE A 84 3.97 -3.64 -2.95
CA PHE A 84 3.23 -2.58 -3.64
C PHE A 84 4.14 -1.72 -4.50
N ASP A 85 5.28 -1.28 -3.97
CA ASP A 85 6.27 -0.52 -4.74
C ASP A 85 6.75 -1.30 -5.97
N ARG A 86 7.08 -2.58 -5.82
CA ARG A 86 7.51 -3.44 -6.93
C ARG A 86 6.42 -3.66 -7.97
N LEU A 87 5.16 -3.83 -7.53
CA LEU A 87 4.02 -3.95 -8.44
C LEU A 87 3.77 -2.64 -9.19
N GLU A 88 3.77 -1.49 -8.53
CA GLU A 88 3.61 -0.19 -9.18
C GLU A 88 4.71 0.07 -10.20
N ASN A 89 5.97 -0.24 -9.87
CA ASN A 89 7.08 -0.13 -10.78
C ASN A 89 6.95 -1.08 -11.99
N GLY A 90 6.55 -2.34 -11.77
CA GLY A 90 6.31 -3.31 -12.84
C GLY A 90 5.14 -2.94 -13.75
N LEU A 91 4.12 -2.30 -13.19
CA LEU A 91 2.91 -1.90 -13.92
C LEU A 91 3.01 -0.52 -14.58
N LYS A 92 4.06 0.25 -14.33
CA LYS A 92 4.19 1.67 -14.70
C LYS A 92 3.92 1.95 -16.17
N GLU A 93 4.44 1.10 -17.07
CA GLU A 93 4.30 1.25 -18.53
C GLU A 93 3.11 0.46 -19.11
N THR A 94 2.23 -0.05 -18.25
CA THR A 94 1.06 -0.84 -18.65
C THR A 94 -0.24 -0.03 -18.53
N SER A 95 -1.33 -0.55 -19.10
CA SER A 95 -2.68 0.00 -18.92
C SER A 95 -3.17 -0.11 -17.47
N ARG A 96 -2.48 -0.87 -16.62
CA ARG A 96 -2.81 -1.16 -15.22
C ARG A 96 -1.94 -0.40 -14.20
N LYS A 97 -1.24 0.65 -14.61
CA LYS A 97 -0.34 1.44 -13.74
C LYS A 97 -0.97 1.98 -12.44
N HIS A 98 -2.28 2.10 -12.37
CA HIS A 98 -3.00 2.56 -11.19
C HIS A 98 -3.68 1.43 -10.41
N LEU A 99 -3.34 0.15 -10.67
CA LEU A 99 -4.00 -1.00 -10.06
C LEU A 99 -3.91 -0.98 -8.53
N VAL A 100 -2.71 -0.83 -7.98
CA VAL A 100 -2.50 -0.85 -6.52
C VAL A 100 -3.30 0.26 -5.86
N ASN A 101 -3.15 1.49 -6.35
CA ASN A 101 -3.89 2.63 -5.81
C ASN A 101 -5.40 2.51 -6.04
N GLY A 102 -5.86 1.95 -7.16
CA GLY A 102 -7.29 1.73 -7.44
C GLY A 102 -7.97 0.71 -6.53
N VAL A 103 -7.20 -0.23 -5.97
CA VAL A 103 -7.71 -1.26 -5.06
C VAL A 103 -7.54 -0.85 -3.59
N PHE A 104 -6.35 -0.37 -3.22
CA PHE A 104 -5.94 -0.14 -1.82
C PHE A 104 -5.79 1.35 -1.48
N GLY A 105 -5.82 2.24 -2.46
CA GLY A 105 -5.58 3.66 -2.26
C GLY A 105 -6.76 4.37 -1.60
N GLY A 106 -6.47 5.07 -0.51
CA GLY A 106 -7.37 5.98 0.16
C GLY A 106 -6.72 7.34 0.37
N LYS A 107 -7.46 8.29 0.92
CA LYS A 107 -6.98 9.64 1.24
C LYS A 107 -7.25 9.99 2.69
N LEU A 108 -6.21 10.48 3.36
CA LEU A 108 -6.31 11.16 4.64
C LEU A 108 -6.35 12.67 4.41
N CYS A 109 -6.99 13.38 5.33
CA CYS A 109 -6.96 14.83 5.41
C CYS A 109 -6.44 15.25 6.78
N SER A 110 -5.21 15.75 6.81
CA SER A 110 -4.68 16.42 7.99
C SER A 110 -5.30 17.83 8.05
N GLN A 111 -6.22 18.02 8.98
CA GLN A 111 -6.94 19.28 9.19
C GLN A 111 -6.38 19.99 10.42
N MET A 112 -6.02 21.25 10.23
CA MET A 112 -5.57 22.15 11.27
C MET A 112 -6.54 23.33 11.37
N VAL A 113 -7.10 23.54 12.56
CA VAL A 113 -8.09 24.61 12.82
C VAL A 113 -7.56 25.52 13.91
N CYS A 114 -7.41 26.81 13.61
CA CYS A 114 -7.07 27.80 14.63
C CYS A 114 -8.24 27.95 15.60
N THR A 115 -8.00 27.83 16.90
CA THR A 115 -9.06 27.91 17.93
C THR A 115 -9.61 29.32 18.12
N GLU A 116 -8.87 30.36 17.68
CA GLU A 116 -9.31 31.75 17.83
C GLU A 116 -10.01 32.32 16.59
N CYS A 117 -9.40 32.23 15.41
CA CYS A 117 -9.98 32.82 14.19
C CYS A 117 -10.72 31.82 13.32
N GLY A 118 -10.73 30.52 13.66
CA GLY A 118 -11.37 29.47 12.89
C GLY A 118 -10.72 29.17 11.54
N LYS A 119 -9.56 29.76 11.22
CA LYS A 119 -8.87 29.50 9.96
C LYS A 119 -8.52 28.03 9.85
N VAL A 120 -8.92 27.39 8.74
CA VAL A 120 -8.70 25.98 8.47
C VAL A 120 -7.61 25.82 7.42
N LYS A 121 -6.65 24.92 7.70
CA LYS A 121 -5.69 24.42 6.72
C LYS A 121 -5.89 22.92 6.57
N ASN A 122 -6.08 22.44 5.35
CA ASN A 122 -6.22 21.03 5.02
C ASN A 122 -5.03 20.59 4.17
N ARG A 123 -4.48 19.41 4.49
CA ARG A 123 -3.47 18.74 3.69
C ARG A 123 -3.94 17.33 3.39
N SER A 124 -4.07 16.99 2.11
CA SER A 124 -4.43 15.65 1.66
C SER A 124 -3.17 14.80 1.53
N GLU A 125 -3.26 13.55 1.99
CA GLU A 125 -2.19 12.55 1.92
C GLU A 125 -2.79 11.24 1.42
N ASP A 126 -2.13 10.59 0.46
CA ASP A 126 -2.55 9.28 -0.02
C ASP A 126 -2.03 8.19 0.94
N TYR A 127 -2.79 7.10 1.10
CA TYR A 127 -2.37 5.94 1.87
C TYR A 127 -2.80 4.63 1.20
N LEU A 128 -2.05 3.58 1.41
CA LEU A 128 -2.35 2.21 0.95
C LEU A 128 -2.69 1.27 2.12
N ASN A 129 -2.27 1.62 3.31
CA ASN A 129 -2.61 0.94 4.56
C ASN A 129 -2.78 1.97 5.67
N LEU A 130 -3.56 1.62 6.68
CA LEU A 130 -3.86 2.49 7.82
C LEU A 130 -3.34 1.84 9.11
N THR A 131 -2.37 2.48 9.76
CA THR A 131 -1.90 2.03 11.07
C THR A 131 -2.83 2.57 12.14
N LEU A 132 -3.36 1.69 12.97
CA LEU A 132 -4.29 2.03 14.04
C LEU A 132 -3.69 1.75 15.43
N PRO A 133 -3.98 2.61 16.44
CA PRO A 133 -3.55 2.37 17.81
C PRO A 133 -4.29 1.17 18.41
N VAL A 134 -3.55 0.25 19.02
CA VAL A 134 -4.13 -0.93 19.70
C VAL A 134 -4.16 -0.79 21.22
N LYS A 135 -3.30 0.09 21.78
CA LYS A 135 -3.20 0.24 23.23
C LYS A 135 -4.37 1.04 23.80
N GLY A 136 -5.10 0.41 24.71
CA GLY A 136 -6.22 1.04 25.40
C GLY A 136 -7.49 1.17 24.59
N VAL A 137 -7.66 0.33 23.54
CA VAL A 137 -8.89 0.18 22.75
C VAL A 137 -9.33 -1.26 22.74
N LYS A 138 -10.63 -1.51 22.54
CA LYS A 138 -11.24 -2.84 22.60
C LYS A 138 -11.79 -3.32 21.24
N SER A 139 -11.89 -2.42 20.28
CA SER A 139 -12.39 -2.73 18.94
C SER A 139 -11.73 -1.87 17.86
N ILE A 140 -11.87 -2.25 16.60
CA ILE A 140 -11.40 -1.48 15.45
C ILE A 140 -12.13 -0.13 15.36
N GLU A 141 -13.41 -0.10 15.69
CA GLU A 141 -14.22 1.13 15.68
C GLU A 141 -13.71 2.14 16.73
N GLU A 142 -13.37 1.67 17.94
CA GLU A 142 -12.75 2.52 18.98
C GLU A 142 -11.38 3.03 18.50
N SER A 143 -10.60 2.19 17.84
CA SER A 143 -9.30 2.57 17.33
C SER A 143 -9.40 3.60 16.20
N LEU A 144 -10.35 3.45 15.29
CA LEU A 144 -10.64 4.43 14.25
C LEU A 144 -11.13 5.76 14.85
N ALA A 145 -12.02 5.70 15.88
CA ALA A 145 -12.47 6.90 16.58
C ALA A 145 -11.28 7.65 17.21
N LYS A 146 -10.37 6.92 17.86
CA LYS A 146 -9.16 7.48 18.46
C LYS A 146 -8.20 8.05 17.40
N GLN A 147 -8.11 7.44 16.22
CA GLN A 147 -7.27 7.92 15.11
C GLN A 147 -7.73 9.28 14.58
N VAL A 148 -9.03 9.54 14.57
CA VAL A 148 -9.60 10.82 14.12
C VAL A 148 -9.81 11.82 15.23
N GLU A 149 -9.54 11.43 16.48
CA GLU A 149 -9.54 12.33 17.64
C GLU A 149 -8.47 13.40 17.46
N GLY A 150 -8.83 14.64 17.70
CA GLY A 150 -7.92 15.75 17.51
C GLY A 150 -6.99 15.95 18.71
N GLU A 151 -5.85 16.55 18.45
CA GLU A 151 -4.91 17.04 19.45
C GLU A 151 -4.82 18.56 19.42
N ILE A 152 -4.51 19.18 20.57
CA ILE A 152 -4.24 20.61 20.63
C ILE A 152 -2.74 20.83 20.56
N ILE A 153 -2.32 21.64 19.61
CA ILE A 153 -0.93 22.09 19.47
C ILE A 153 -0.86 23.53 19.93
N SER A 154 -0.14 23.78 21.01
CA SER A 154 0.08 25.15 21.56
C SER A 154 1.23 25.86 20.84
N ASP A 155 1.26 27.19 20.98
CA ASP A 155 2.30 28.05 20.41
C ASP A 155 2.45 28.01 18.88
N TYR A 156 1.39 27.68 18.16
CA TYR A 156 1.40 27.70 16.69
C TYR A 156 1.27 29.13 16.17
N GLN A 157 2.18 29.54 15.27
CA GLN A 157 2.08 30.85 14.60
C GLN A 157 0.97 30.84 13.55
N CYS A 158 -0.16 31.46 13.86
CA CYS A 158 -1.31 31.54 12.97
C CYS A 158 -1.18 32.73 12.01
N ASP A 159 -1.22 32.45 10.70
CA ASP A 159 -1.18 33.50 9.65
C ASP A 159 -2.47 34.36 9.61
N GLY A 160 -3.56 33.94 10.27
CA GLY A 160 -4.80 34.69 10.37
C GLY A 160 -4.82 35.64 11.53
N CYS A 161 -4.30 35.21 12.69
CA CYS A 161 -4.22 36.00 13.93
C CYS A 161 -2.92 36.81 14.02
N ASN A 162 -1.90 36.50 13.23
CA ASN A 162 -0.54 37.06 13.27
C ASN A 162 0.14 36.93 14.64
N ARG A 163 -0.25 35.92 15.42
CA ARG A 163 0.30 35.64 16.77
C ARG A 163 0.30 34.15 17.05
N LYS A 164 0.97 33.75 18.10
CA LYS A 164 0.95 32.40 18.63
C LYS A 164 -0.41 32.11 19.29
N VAL A 165 -1.01 30.97 18.91
CA VAL A 165 -2.33 30.52 19.36
C VAL A 165 -2.34 29.01 19.49
N ASP A 166 -3.37 28.48 20.10
CA ASP A 166 -3.65 27.05 20.08
C ASP A 166 -4.32 26.63 18.77
N LEU A 167 -3.95 25.45 18.30
CA LEU A 167 -4.41 24.88 17.06
C LEU A 167 -4.95 23.48 17.32
N SER A 168 -6.17 23.21 16.87
CA SER A 168 -6.71 21.84 16.83
C SER A 168 -6.25 21.15 15.56
N LYS A 169 -5.50 20.06 15.69
CA LYS A 169 -5.04 19.22 14.58
C LYS A 169 -5.70 17.87 14.68
N ARG A 170 -6.26 17.39 13.58
CA ARG A 170 -6.85 16.06 13.47
C ARG A 170 -6.61 15.45 12.10
N THR A 171 -6.54 14.11 12.04
CA THR A 171 -6.43 13.37 10.79
C THR A 171 -7.77 12.72 10.49
N LEU A 172 -8.38 13.11 9.39
CA LEU A 172 -9.67 12.59 8.94
C LEU A 172 -9.48 11.64 7.78
N ILE A 173 -10.33 10.62 7.67
CA ILE A 173 -10.40 9.75 6.48
C ILE A 173 -11.26 10.47 5.44
N ALA A 174 -10.60 11.02 4.41
CA ALA A 174 -11.28 11.77 3.34
C ALA A 174 -11.85 10.86 2.26
N SER A 175 -11.20 9.73 2.00
CA SER A 175 -11.65 8.71 1.04
C SER A 175 -11.21 7.34 1.49
N THR A 176 -12.12 6.37 1.46
CA THR A 176 -11.83 4.97 1.76
C THR A 176 -11.44 4.22 0.50
N PRO A 177 -10.49 3.26 0.56
CA PRO A 177 -10.19 2.38 -0.54
C PRO A 177 -11.27 1.31 -0.75
N ASN A 178 -11.23 0.60 -1.88
CA ASN A 178 -12.07 -0.57 -2.10
C ASN A 178 -11.73 -1.73 -1.14
N VAL A 179 -10.45 -1.84 -0.80
CA VAL A 179 -9.95 -2.81 0.20
C VAL A 179 -9.08 -2.05 1.19
N LEU A 180 -9.55 -1.96 2.43
CA LEU A 180 -8.81 -1.33 3.52
C LEU A 180 -7.87 -2.35 4.16
N ILE A 181 -6.58 -2.02 4.20
CA ILE A 181 -5.57 -2.75 4.95
C ILE A 181 -5.33 -2.00 6.25
N VAL A 182 -5.53 -2.70 7.37
CA VAL A 182 -5.29 -2.17 8.71
C VAL A 182 -4.07 -2.87 9.30
N HIS A 183 -3.11 -2.07 9.74
CA HIS A 183 -1.96 -2.51 10.53
C HIS A 183 -2.22 -2.21 12.01
N LEU A 184 -2.07 -3.22 12.87
CA LEU A 184 -2.36 -3.18 14.30
C LEU A 184 -1.09 -3.34 15.13
#